data_397a84f9306f8d8e2e15e456d67f56f8
#
_entry.id   397a84f9306f8d8e2e15e456d67f56f8
#
_cell.length_a   1.000
_cell.length_b   1.000
_cell.length_c   1.000
_cell.angle_alpha   90.00
_cell.angle_beta   90.00
_cell.angle_gamma   90.00
#
_symmetry.space_group_name_H-M   'P 1'
#
loop_
_entity.id
_entity.type
_entity.pdbx_description
1 polymer ?
#
loop_
_entity_poly.entity_id
_entity_poly.type
_entity_poly.pdbx_seq_one_letter_code
_entity_poly.pdbx_strand_id
1 'polypeptide(L)'
;MFTQLKALEGSDIVTTDVWVSMGNENEKEKREKSFLPYQISPTNLDKANEKAMFLHCLPAIKGQEVSADLFNDKRSKVWTQAENRLHAQKGLLLELLK
;
A
#
# COMPACT_ATOMS: atom_id res chain seq x y z
N MET A 1 -14.46 17.89 3.65
CA MET A 1 -13.10 17.34 3.61
C MET A 1 -13.15 15.87 4.00
N PHE A 2 -12.69 14.99 3.13
CA PHE A 2 -12.58 13.57 3.46
C PHE A 2 -11.36 13.35 4.34
N THR A 3 -11.55 12.73 5.51
CA THR A 3 -10.43 12.18 6.27
C THR A 3 -10.03 10.84 5.66
N GLN A 4 -8.77 10.43 5.81
CA GLN A 4 -8.30 9.11 5.39
C GLN A 4 -9.23 7.98 5.87
N LEU A 5 -9.67 8.04 7.12
CA LEU A 5 -10.55 7.03 7.71
C LEU A 5 -11.89 6.92 6.98
N LYS A 6 -12.43 8.04 6.52
CA LYS A 6 -13.66 8.06 5.72
C LYS A 6 -13.47 7.46 4.33
N ALA A 7 -12.30 7.66 3.73
CA ALA A 7 -11.98 7.08 2.43
C ALA A 7 -11.81 5.56 2.47
N LEU A 8 -11.51 4.99 3.64
CA LEU A 8 -11.41 3.55 3.82
C LEU A 8 -12.77 2.84 3.88
N GLU A 9 -13.83 3.55 4.33
CA GLU A 9 -15.16 2.98 4.47
C GLU A 9 -15.67 2.43 3.13
N GLY A 10 -16.03 1.16 3.10
CA GLY A 10 -16.54 0.48 1.90
C GLY A 10 -15.50 0.15 0.84
N SER A 11 -14.20 0.40 1.09
CA SER A 11 -13.17 0.01 0.13
C SER A 11 -12.88 -1.48 0.16
N ASP A 12 -12.67 -2.07 -1.02
CA ASP A 12 -12.25 -3.46 -1.21
C ASP A 12 -10.74 -3.60 -1.34
N ILE A 13 -10.08 -2.54 -1.79
CA ILE A 13 -8.63 -2.48 -1.96
C ILE A 13 -8.11 -1.20 -1.30
N VAL A 14 -7.11 -1.36 -0.47
CA VAL A 14 -6.36 -0.26 0.14
C VAL A 14 -4.91 -0.36 -0.29
N THR A 15 -4.39 0.69 -0.88
CA THR A 15 -3.01 0.75 -1.34
C THR A 15 -2.34 2.03 -0.89
N THR A 16 -1.04 1.98 -0.69
CA THR A 16 -0.20 3.14 -0.39
C THR A 16 1.15 3.01 -1.06
N ASP A 17 1.93 4.06 -1.02
CA ASP A 17 3.29 4.11 -1.53
C ASP A 17 4.18 4.88 -0.53
N VAL A 18 5.49 4.83 -0.73
CA VAL A 18 6.46 5.56 0.08
C VAL A 18 6.19 7.08 0.05
N TRP A 19 6.37 7.73 1.19
CA TRP A 19 6.14 9.17 1.29
C TRP A 19 7.25 10.02 0.69
N VAL A 20 8.45 9.45 0.60
CA VAL A 20 9.65 10.13 0.08
C VAL A 20 10.24 9.27 -1.02
N SER A 21 10.15 9.76 -2.26
CA SER A 21 10.81 9.13 -3.39
C SER A 21 12.31 9.44 -3.40
N MET A 22 13.11 8.59 -4.05
CA MET A 22 14.53 8.83 -4.25
C MET A 22 14.76 10.22 -4.89
N GLY A 23 15.66 11.01 -4.32
CA GLY A 23 16.00 12.36 -4.80
C GLY A 23 15.31 13.50 -4.04
N ASN A 24 14.40 13.22 -3.11
CA ASN A 24 13.65 14.23 -2.34
C ASN A 24 13.98 14.19 -0.84
N GLU A 25 15.19 13.77 -0.46
CA GLU A 25 15.61 13.60 0.93
C GLU A 25 15.57 14.90 1.75
N ASN A 26 15.73 16.06 1.10
CA ASN A 26 15.72 17.38 1.75
C ASN A 26 14.36 17.73 2.37
N GLU A 27 13.27 17.12 1.91
CA GLU A 27 11.92 17.35 2.42
C GLU A 27 11.42 16.23 3.35
N LYS A 28 12.27 15.26 3.65
CA LYS A 28 11.91 14.03 4.34
C LYS A 28 11.16 14.29 5.65
N GLU A 29 11.75 15.03 6.57
CA GLU A 29 11.15 15.28 7.88
C GLU A 29 9.80 15.99 7.81
N LYS A 30 9.68 16.95 6.89
CA LYS A 30 8.43 17.68 6.69
C LYS A 30 7.33 16.77 6.15
N ARG A 31 7.66 15.92 5.18
CA ARG A 31 6.72 14.95 4.59
C ARG A 31 6.32 13.91 5.61
N GLU A 32 7.25 13.33 6.36
CA GLU A 32 6.95 12.33 7.40
C GLU A 32 5.95 12.87 8.42
N LYS A 33 6.16 14.09 8.92
CA LYS A 33 5.23 14.72 9.87
C LYS A 33 3.85 14.96 9.27
N SER A 34 3.80 15.38 8.00
CA SER A 34 2.53 15.68 7.32
C SER A 34 1.75 14.41 6.97
N PHE A 35 2.43 13.33 6.65
CA PHE A 35 1.82 12.08 6.19
C PHE A 35 1.59 11.05 7.29
N LEU A 36 2.19 11.22 8.48
CA LEU A 36 2.02 10.28 9.60
C LEU A 36 0.55 9.96 9.92
N PRO A 37 -0.41 10.90 9.88
CA PRO A 37 -1.83 10.59 10.05
C PRO A 37 -2.42 9.66 8.98
N TYR A 38 -1.71 9.49 7.88
CA TYR A 38 -2.12 8.66 6.75
C TYR A 38 -1.44 7.28 6.71
N GLN A 39 -0.70 6.92 7.75
CA GLN A 39 -0.12 5.59 7.88
C GLN A 39 -1.22 4.52 7.85
N ILE A 40 -1.01 3.47 7.06
CA ILE A 40 -1.93 2.33 7.05
C ILE A 40 -1.47 1.31 8.09
N SER A 41 -2.42 0.90 8.92
CA SER A 41 -2.26 -0.10 9.98
C SER A 41 -3.41 -1.11 9.91
N PRO A 42 -3.30 -2.28 10.58
CA PRO A 42 -4.41 -3.22 10.70
C PRO A 42 -5.68 -2.55 11.24
N THR A 43 -5.56 -1.70 12.25
CA THR A 43 -6.68 -0.97 12.86
C THR A 43 -7.36 -0.03 11.86
N ASN A 44 -6.59 0.66 11.02
CA ASN A 44 -7.16 1.50 9.98
C ASN A 44 -7.84 0.65 8.90
N LEU A 45 -7.24 -0.48 8.56
CA LEU A 45 -7.78 -1.40 7.57
C LEU A 45 -9.11 -2.06 8.02
N ASP A 46 -9.36 -2.13 9.34
CA ASP A 46 -10.64 -2.62 9.89
C ASP A 46 -11.85 -1.73 9.51
N LYS A 47 -11.61 -0.52 9.04
CA LYS A 47 -12.66 0.38 8.53
C LYS A 47 -13.04 0.12 7.08
N ALA A 48 -12.21 -0.59 6.36
CA ALA A 48 -12.52 -1.07 5.01
C ALA A 48 -13.50 -2.27 5.08
N ASN A 49 -13.90 -2.78 3.93
CA ASN A 49 -14.73 -3.97 3.88
C ASN A 49 -14.02 -5.16 4.53
N GLU A 50 -14.78 -6.10 5.08
CA GLU A 50 -14.27 -7.28 5.80
C GLU A 50 -13.24 -8.08 4.97
N LYS A 51 -13.46 -8.15 3.66
CA LYS A 51 -12.58 -8.87 2.71
C LYS A 51 -11.59 -7.96 1.99
N ALA A 52 -11.43 -6.72 2.45
CA ALA A 52 -10.51 -5.78 1.83
C ALA A 52 -9.08 -6.33 1.81
N MET A 53 -8.37 -6.03 0.73
CA MET A 53 -6.98 -6.40 0.56
C MET A 53 -6.08 -5.16 0.69
N PHE A 54 -4.96 -5.34 1.37
CA PHE A 54 -3.89 -4.34 1.38
C PHE A 54 -2.84 -4.67 0.32
N LEU A 55 -2.49 -3.67 -0.47
CA LEU A 55 -1.50 -3.73 -1.55
C LEU A 55 -0.43 -2.66 -1.38
N HIS A 56 0.80 -2.97 -1.80
CA HIS A 56 1.92 -2.03 -1.86
C HIS A 56 2.88 -2.45 -2.96
N CYS A 57 3.30 -1.51 -3.78
CA CYS A 57 4.19 -1.78 -4.92
C CYS A 57 5.62 -2.17 -4.50
N LEU A 58 5.99 -1.95 -3.24
CA LEU A 58 7.34 -2.14 -2.72
C LEU A 58 8.42 -1.27 -3.45
N PRO A 59 9.53 -0.91 -2.80
CA PRO A 59 9.86 -1.18 -1.39
C PRO A 59 8.97 -0.40 -0.42
N ALA A 60 8.75 -0.94 0.78
CA ALA A 60 7.96 -0.31 1.83
C ALA A 60 8.83 0.04 3.03
N ILE A 61 8.51 1.15 3.70
CA ILE A 61 9.24 1.60 4.89
C ILE A 61 8.34 1.41 6.12
N LYS A 62 8.60 0.34 6.85
CA LYS A 62 7.85 0.03 8.08
C LYS A 62 7.99 1.16 9.10
N GLY A 63 6.86 1.57 9.66
CA GLY A 63 6.79 2.69 10.59
C GLY A 63 6.57 4.06 9.92
N GLN A 64 6.61 4.12 8.59
CA GLN A 64 6.22 5.28 7.80
C GLN A 64 4.84 5.06 7.17
N GLU A 65 4.74 4.86 5.86
CA GLU A 65 3.46 4.69 5.15
C GLU A 65 2.69 3.44 5.60
N VAL A 66 3.38 2.44 6.13
CA VAL A 66 2.80 1.21 6.67
C VAL A 66 3.30 0.94 8.08
N SER A 67 2.42 0.47 8.96
CA SER A 67 2.84 -0.03 10.27
C SER A 67 3.60 -1.36 10.12
N ALA A 68 4.48 -1.64 11.08
CA ALA A 68 5.34 -2.84 11.01
C ALA A 68 4.55 -4.15 11.01
N ASP A 69 3.41 -4.17 11.67
CA ASP A 69 2.54 -5.34 11.83
C ASP A 69 1.63 -5.62 10.64
N LEU A 70 1.41 -4.61 9.77
CA LEU A 70 0.50 -4.75 8.62
C LEU A 70 0.95 -5.83 7.63
N PHE A 71 2.25 -6.05 7.48
CA PHE A 71 2.77 -7.09 6.59
C PHE A 71 2.41 -8.51 7.02
N ASN A 72 2.13 -8.71 8.31
CA ASN A 72 1.72 -10.00 8.88
C ASN A 72 0.18 -10.14 8.95
N ASP A 73 -0.56 -9.10 8.61
CA ASP A 73 -2.02 -9.16 8.55
C ASP A 73 -2.45 -10.08 7.39
N LYS A 74 -3.45 -10.92 7.62
CA LYS A 74 -4.00 -11.85 6.62
C LYS A 74 -4.52 -11.17 5.34
N ARG A 75 -4.88 -9.88 5.46
CA ARG A 75 -5.37 -9.05 4.34
C ARG A 75 -4.23 -8.47 3.51
N SER A 76 -3.00 -8.49 4.01
CA SER A 76 -1.83 -8.06 3.24
C SER A 76 -1.55 -9.04 2.10
N LYS A 77 -1.57 -8.54 0.87
CA LYS A 77 -1.30 -9.29 -0.35
C LYS A 77 -0.07 -8.77 -1.09
N VAL A 78 0.79 -8.06 -0.38
CA VAL A 78 1.97 -7.41 -0.99
C VAL A 78 2.92 -8.41 -1.66
N TRP A 79 3.12 -9.56 -1.05
CA TRP A 79 3.99 -10.60 -1.61
C TRP A 79 3.37 -11.27 -2.83
N THR A 80 2.09 -11.56 -2.78
CA THR A 80 1.32 -12.08 -3.93
C THR A 80 1.32 -11.07 -5.08
N GLN A 81 1.17 -9.79 -4.78
CA GLN A 81 1.24 -8.72 -5.78
C GLN A 81 2.63 -8.65 -6.42
N ALA A 82 3.70 -8.73 -5.61
CA ALA A 82 5.07 -8.71 -6.10
C ALA A 82 5.35 -9.89 -7.05
N GLU A 83 4.92 -11.09 -6.68
CA GLU A 83 5.04 -12.29 -7.52
C GLU A 83 4.21 -12.16 -8.79
N ASN A 84 2.96 -11.72 -8.70
CA ASN A 84 2.06 -11.59 -9.84
C ASN A 84 2.53 -10.56 -10.88
N ARG A 85 3.40 -9.65 -10.51
CA ARG A 85 4.03 -8.76 -11.49
C ARG A 85 4.75 -9.55 -12.59
N LEU A 86 5.45 -10.63 -12.24
CA LEU A 86 6.06 -11.54 -13.21
C LEU A 86 5.00 -12.27 -14.05
N HIS A 87 4.03 -12.86 -13.38
CA HIS A 87 3.02 -13.70 -14.05
C HIS A 87 2.10 -12.90 -14.95
N ALA A 88 1.65 -11.73 -14.53
CA ALA A 88 0.78 -10.87 -15.33
C ALA A 88 1.50 -10.35 -16.58
N GLN A 89 2.74 -9.90 -16.45
CA GLN A 89 3.53 -9.42 -17.58
C GLN A 89 3.86 -10.56 -18.57
N LYS A 90 4.20 -11.73 -18.06
CA LYS A 90 4.43 -12.93 -18.88
C LYS A 90 3.18 -13.34 -19.65
N GLY A 91 2.01 -13.35 -18.99
CA GLY A 91 0.74 -13.62 -19.63
C GLY A 91 0.40 -12.61 -20.73
N LEU A 92 0.62 -11.33 -20.48
CA LEU A 92 0.42 -10.26 -21.46
C LEU A 92 1.32 -10.43 -22.68
N LEU A 93 2.60 -10.73 -22.46
CA LEU A 93 3.54 -10.97 -23.55
C LEU A 93 3.13 -12.16 -24.42
N LEU A 94 2.68 -13.25 -23.79
CA LEU A 94 2.17 -14.42 -24.53
C LEU A 94 0.96 -14.05 -25.40
N GLU A 95 0.07 -13.20 -24.90
CA GLU A 95 -1.10 -12.75 -25.66
C GLU A 95 -0.72 -11.86 -26.85
N LEU A 96 0.21 -10.93 -26.63
CA LEU A 96 0.65 -9.98 -27.66
C LEU A 96 1.52 -10.61 -28.76
N LEU A 97 2.19 -11.71 -28.45
CA LEU A 97 3.12 -12.39 -29.38
C LEU A 97 2.49 -13.61 -30.08
N LYS A 98 1.22 -13.78 -29.93
CA LYS A 98 0.46 -14.83 -30.65
C LYS A 98 0.49 -14.62 -32.17
#